data_38c5b54164c3134ca4270c4c8113eabf
#
_entry.id   38c5b54164c3134ca4270c4c8113eabf
#
_cell.length_a   1.000
_cell.length_b   1.000
_cell.length_c   1.000
_cell.angle_alpha   90.00
_cell.angle_beta   90.00
_cell.angle_gamma   90.00
#
_symmetry.space_group_name_H-M   'P 1'
#
loop_
_entity.id
_entity.type
_entity.pdbx_description
1 polymer ?
#
loop_
_entity_poly.entity_id
_entity_poly.type
_entity_poly.pdbx_seq_one_letter_code
_entity_poly.pdbx_strand_id
1 'polypeptide(L)'
;MPIPRVSVTLLLLGACAVVTSFVSADAGSSDLISVTVNEGAGRVDIAIDGQPFTSYIWPERLAKPVLYPLRTARGTIITRGYPLEPRPGERVDHPHHVGMWFNYENVNGIDFWNNSEAIKPQDAPKMGTIRHRSIVLARGGPGEGELEVDADWLTYSKKVLLQEHTRFVFRGGPDFRSVDRITTLRATDEKVIFADAKDGMLGLRVVRALEMPSDKAEVFTDAGGRATTVAKLDNSGVNGVYLTSEARKGEAAWGTRGRWCNLSGKIGDEPVTISIFDDPSNPGFPTYWHARGYGLFAANPLGERIFSNGKQELSLTLAPHQSVTFRYRILISSEIASPEGTEAAYKAFVAGYP
;
A
#
# COMPACT_ATOMS: atom_id res chain seq x y z
N MET A 1 85.39 41.26 -38.11
CA MET A 1 84.26 40.94 -39.00
C MET A 1 83.40 39.92 -38.28
N PRO A 2 82.21 40.20 -37.81
CA PRO A 2 81.38 39.28 -37.16
C PRO A 2 80.38 38.65 -38.17
N ILE A 3 80.20 37.34 -38.05
CA ILE A 3 79.27 36.45 -38.82
C ILE A 3 77.87 36.59 -38.25
N PRO A 4 76.83 36.75 -39.07
CA PRO A 4 75.44 36.85 -38.55
C PRO A 4 74.88 35.51 -38.18
N ARG A 5 74.24 35.42 -37.01
CA ARG A 5 73.44 34.28 -36.56
C ARG A 5 72.05 34.31 -37.21
N VAL A 6 71.68 33.24 -37.91
CA VAL A 6 70.35 32.98 -38.42
C VAL A 6 69.52 32.31 -37.34
N SER A 7 68.49 32.95 -36.85
CA SER A 7 67.49 32.32 -35.96
C SER A 7 66.43 31.63 -36.79
N VAL A 8 66.26 30.33 -36.60
CA VAL A 8 65.16 29.55 -37.17
C VAL A 8 64.05 29.48 -36.13
N THR A 9 62.96 30.12 -36.43
CA THR A 9 61.71 30.03 -35.59
C THR A 9 60.91 28.81 -36.03
N LEU A 10 60.80 27.84 -35.14
CA LEU A 10 59.98 26.62 -35.35
C LEU A 10 58.55 26.94 -34.94
N LEU A 11 57.59 26.99 -35.88
CA LEU A 11 56.19 27.07 -35.63
C LEU A 11 55.66 25.63 -35.30
N LEU A 12 55.26 25.44 -34.06
CA LEU A 12 54.50 24.28 -33.66
C LEU A 12 53.00 24.51 -33.94
N LEU A 13 52.44 23.85 -34.95
CA LEU A 13 51.02 23.75 -35.16
C LEU A 13 50.45 22.72 -34.16
N GLY A 14 49.77 23.19 -33.11
CA GLY A 14 48.99 22.34 -32.21
C GLY A 14 47.69 21.93 -32.86
N ALA A 15 47.59 20.66 -33.23
CA ALA A 15 46.31 20.08 -33.64
C ALA A 15 45.44 19.83 -32.38
N CYS A 16 44.42 20.67 -32.21
CA CYS A 16 43.40 20.49 -31.18
C CYS A 16 42.43 19.38 -31.64
N ALA A 17 42.63 18.16 -31.16
CA ALA A 17 41.67 17.07 -31.36
C ALA A 17 40.44 17.34 -30.46
N VAL A 18 39.35 17.77 -31.06
CA VAL A 18 38.05 17.84 -30.40
C VAL A 18 37.56 16.41 -30.23
N VAL A 19 37.71 15.86 -29.02
CA VAL A 19 37.05 14.60 -28.63
C VAL A 19 35.60 14.94 -28.36
N THR A 20 34.74 14.74 -29.35
CA THR A 20 33.29 14.69 -29.16
C THR A 20 32.96 13.40 -28.42
N SER A 21 32.83 13.48 -27.09
CA SER A 21 32.21 12.45 -26.30
C SER A 21 30.74 12.38 -26.70
N PHE A 22 30.37 11.37 -27.48
CA PHE A 22 28.98 10.96 -27.60
C PHE A 22 28.58 10.40 -26.24
N VAL A 23 27.89 11.20 -25.44
CA VAL A 23 27.08 10.69 -24.34
C VAL A 23 25.94 9.94 -25.01
N SER A 24 26.11 8.63 -25.14
CA SER A 24 24.94 7.75 -25.36
C SER A 24 24.03 7.97 -24.18
N ALA A 25 22.95 8.71 -24.41
CA ALA A 25 21.80 8.65 -23.52
C ALA A 25 21.35 7.17 -23.58
N ASP A 26 21.74 6.39 -22.58
CA ASP A 26 21.12 5.11 -22.28
C ASP A 26 19.63 5.44 -22.09
N ALA A 27 18.83 5.12 -23.11
CA ALA A 27 17.38 5.11 -22.97
C ALA A 27 17.13 4.00 -21.96
N GLY A 28 17.04 4.38 -20.68
CA GLY A 28 16.84 3.47 -19.58
C GLY A 28 15.72 2.53 -19.96
N SER A 29 16.01 1.22 -20.00
CA SER A 29 15.01 0.20 -20.20
C SER A 29 13.95 0.41 -19.12
N SER A 30 12.76 0.86 -19.54
CA SER A 30 11.64 0.95 -18.60
C SER A 30 11.33 -0.46 -18.13
N ASP A 31 11.26 -0.66 -16.80
CA ASP A 31 10.94 -1.96 -16.22
C ASP A 31 9.68 -2.55 -16.85
N LEU A 32 9.73 -3.81 -17.24
CA LEU A 32 8.60 -4.50 -17.85
C LEU A 32 7.64 -5.00 -16.77
N ILE A 33 6.44 -4.45 -16.74
CA ILE A 33 5.38 -4.89 -15.84
C ILE A 33 4.54 -5.95 -16.54
N SER A 34 4.37 -7.12 -15.95
CA SER A 34 3.42 -8.14 -16.40
C SER A 34 2.21 -8.22 -15.48
N VAL A 35 1.01 -8.33 -16.08
CA VAL A 35 -0.27 -8.52 -15.38
C VAL A 35 -0.91 -9.76 -15.97
N THR A 36 -0.85 -10.88 -15.24
CA THR A 36 -1.23 -12.20 -15.73
C THR A 36 -2.48 -12.69 -15.02
N VAL A 37 -3.55 -12.86 -15.79
CA VAL A 37 -4.85 -13.36 -15.29
C VAL A 37 -4.82 -14.87 -15.12
N ASN A 38 -5.25 -15.34 -13.95
CA ASN A 38 -5.49 -16.75 -13.64
C ASN A 38 -6.84 -16.89 -12.92
N GLU A 39 -7.93 -16.77 -13.67
CA GLU A 39 -9.30 -16.84 -13.13
C GLU A 39 -9.58 -18.16 -12.43
N GLY A 40 -9.10 -19.29 -12.97
CA GLY A 40 -9.29 -20.60 -12.37
C GLY A 40 -8.69 -20.76 -10.98
N ALA A 41 -7.66 -19.93 -10.67
CA ALA A 41 -7.06 -19.87 -9.34
C ALA A 41 -7.58 -18.67 -8.51
N GLY A 42 -8.54 -17.90 -9.02
CA GLY A 42 -9.09 -16.72 -8.35
C GLY A 42 -8.04 -15.63 -8.09
N ARG A 43 -7.17 -15.34 -9.09
CA ARG A 43 -6.07 -14.39 -8.92
C ARG A 43 -5.60 -13.74 -10.21
N VAL A 44 -5.00 -12.57 -10.07
CA VAL A 44 -4.18 -11.91 -11.11
C VAL A 44 -2.79 -11.67 -10.53
N ASP A 45 -1.78 -12.15 -11.22
CA ASP A 45 -0.38 -12.03 -10.78
C ASP A 45 0.30 -10.82 -11.42
N ILE A 46 1.01 -10.05 -10.63
CA ILE A 46 1.79 -8.90 -11.05
C ILE A 46 3.27 -9.19 -10.80
N ALA A 47 4.07 -9.11 -11.89
CA ALA A 47 5.53 -9.19 -11.80
C ALA A 47 6.17 -8.00 -12.50
N ILE A 48 7.37 -7.63 -12.06
CA ILE A 48 8.18 -6.51 -12.58
C ILE A 48 9.54 -7.08 -12.93
N ASP A 49 9.94 -6.98 -14.21
CA ASP A 49 11.14 -7.63 -14.78
C ASP A 49 11.21 -9.13 -14.46
N GLY A 50 10.05 -9.79 -14.55
CA GLY A 50 9.92 -11.21 -14.24
C GLY A 50 9.95 -11.57 -12.75
N GLN A 51 10.18 -10.59 -11.86
CA GLN A 51 10.16 -10.81 -10.40
C GLN A 51 8.77 -10.60 -9.83
N PRO A 52 8.22 -11.57 -9.06
CA PRO A 52 6.91 -11.43 -8.44
C PRO A 52 6.84 -10.19 -7.54
N PHE A 53 5.84 -9.35 -7.75
CA PHE A 53 5.56 -8.20 -6.87
C PHE A 53 4.38 -8.48 -5.94
N THR A 54 3.21 -8.77 -6.50
CA THR A 54 1.99 -9.04 -5.74
C THR A 54 0.99 -9.83 -6.58
N SER A 55 -0.11 -10.26 -5.94
CA SER A 55 -1.26 -10.80 -6.64
C SER A 55 -2.55 -10.18 -6.11
N TYR A 56 -3.46 -9.80 -6.99
CA TYR A 56 -4.85 -9.52 -6.64
C TYR A 56 -5.56 -10.86 -6.48
N ILE A 57 -6.06 -11.16 -5.29
CA ILE A 57 -6.70 -12.44 -4.97
C ILE A 57 -8.08 -12.24 -4.36
N TRP A 58 -9.03 -13.18 -4.66
CA TRP A 58 -10.41 -13.16 -4.14
C TRP A 58 -10.92 -14.54 -3.74
N PRO A 59 -10.18 -15.30 -2.91
CA PRO A 59 -10.64 -16.62 -2.48
C PRO A 59 -11.90 -16.52 -1.62
N GLU A 60 -12.79 -17.50 -1.71
CA GLU A 60 -14.09 -17.50 -1.00
C GLU A 60 -13.96 -17.30 0.51
N ARG A 61 -12.90 -17.84 1.10
CA ARG A 61 -12.63 -17.71 2.55
C ARG A 61 -12.30 -16.29 3.01
N LEU A 62 -11.98 -15.37 2.10
CA LEU A 62 -11.81 -13.95 2.43
C LEU A 62 -13.13 -13.21 2.23
N ALA A 63 -13.43 -12.31 3.16
CA ALA A 63 -14.60 -11.46 3.07
C ALA A 63 -14.45 -10.29 2.07
N LYS A 64 -13.27 -10.15 1.46
CA LYS A 64 -12.94 -9.08 0.51
C LYS A 64 -11.76 -9.48 -0.38
N PRO A 65 -11.65 -8.93 -1.60
CA PRO A 65 -10.44 -9.05 -2.41
C PRO A 65 -9.26 -8.28 -1.78
N VAL A 66 -8.04 -8.75 -1.99
CA VAL A 66 -6.83 -8.15 -1.43
C VAL A 66 -5.66 -8.23 -2.41
N LEU A 67 -4.65 -7.36 -2.25
CA LEU A 67 -3.32 -7.59 -2.82
C LEU A 67 -2.46 -8.36 -1.81
N TYR A 68 -2.02 -9.57 -2.19
CA TYR A 68 -1.23 -10.44 -1.32
C TYR A 68 -0.39 -11.47 -2.11
N PRO A 69 0.86 -11.76 -1.65
CA PRO A 69 1.64 -10.91 -0.77
C PRO A 69 2.15 -9.65 -1.50
N LEU A 70 2.59 -8.62 -0.78
CA LEU A 70 3.38 -7.54 -1.36
C LEU A 70 4.87 -7.78 -1.07
N ARG A 71 5.73 -7.38 -2.03
CA ARG A 71 7.18 -7.58 -1.97
C ARG A 71 7.93 -6.29 -2.28
N THR A 72 9.14 -6.18 -1.74
CA THR A 72 10.11 -5.16 -2.13
C THR A 72 10.66 -5.44 -3.54
N ALA A 73 11.48 -4.51 -4.06
CA ALA A 73 12.22 -4.72 -5.31
C ALA A 73 13.19 -5.91 -5.25
N ARG A 74 13.66 -6.25 -4.05
CA ARG A 74 14.56 -7.39 -3.80
C ARG A 74 13.81 -8.71 -3.53
N GLY A 75 12.48 -8.70 -3.62
CA GLY A 75 11.63 -9.88 -3.45
C GLY A 75 11.23 -10.17 -1.99
N THR A 76 11.70 -9.38 -1.01
CA THR A 76 11.36 -9.56 0.40
C THR A 76 9.87 -9.30 0.64
N ILE A 77 9.17 -10.24 1.29
CA ILE A 77 7.75 -10.09 1.61
C ILE A 77 7.59 -9.09 2.76
N ILE A 78 6.72 -8.08 2.57
CA ILE A 78 6.42 -7.06 3.57
C ILE A 78 5.10 -7.28 4.29
N THR A 79 4.23 -8.17 3.80
CA THR A 79 2.92 -8.44 4.37
C THR A 79 2.92 -9.67 5.28
N ARG A 80 2.16 -9.61 6.39
CA ARG A 80 1.95 -10.74 7.30
C ARG A 80 1.31 -11.92 6.57
N GLY A 81 1.76 -13.16 6.92
CA GLY A 81 1.24 -14.39 6.31
C GLY A 81 -0.13 -14.81 6.85
N TYR A 82 -0.37 -14.66 8.17
CA TYR A 82 -1.64 -15.06 8.79
C TYR A 82 -2.83 -14.24 8.25
N PRO A 83 -4.00 -14.83 7.97
CA PRO A 83 -4.35 -16.25 8.13
C PRO A 83 -4.08 -17.12 6.87
N LEU A 84 -3.62 -16.56 5.75
CA LEU A 84 -3.47 -17.29 4.49
C LEU A 84 -2.30 -18.28 4.51
N GLU A 85 -1.13 -17.82 4.96
CA GLU A 85 0.14 -18.53 5.00
C GLU A 85 0.82 -18.26 6.36
N PRO A 86 0.31 -18.81 7.48
CA PRO A 86 0.88 -18.55 8.80
C PRO A 86 2.37 -18.87 8.85
N ARG A 87 3.17 -17.91 9.31
CA ARG A 87 4.62 -18.04 9.43
C ARG A 87 5.06 -17.98 10.89
N PRO A 88 6.04 -18.78 11.32
CA PRO A 88 6.57 -18.75 12.67
C PRO A 88 6.96 -17.32 13.11
N GLY A 89 6.62 -16.96 14.34
CA GLY A 89 6.90 -15.64 14.92
C GLY A 89 5.97 -14.51 14.47
N GLU A 90 4.96 -14.78 13.63
CA GLU A 90 3.94 -13.78 13.28
C GLU A 90 2.71 -13.87 14.20
N ARG A 91 2.09 -12.72 14.49
CA ARG A 91 0.88 -12.62 15.32
C ARG A 91 -0.30 -13.35 14.69
N VAL A 92 -1.06 -14.04 15.55
CA VAL A 92 -2.34 -14.69 15.23
C VAL A 92 -3.48 -13.86 15.82
N ASP A 93 -3.64 -12.66 15.30
CA ASP A 93 -4.69 -11.71 15.70
C ASP A 93 -5.38 -11.15 14.44
N HIS A 94 -6.54 -10.52 14.58
CA HIS A 94 -7.23 -9.82 13.51
C HIS A 94 -7.18 -10.59 12.17
N PRO A 95 -7.87 -11.74 12.03
CA PRO A 95 -7.81 -12.57 10.82
C PRO A 95 -8.35 -11.86 9.56
N HIS A 96 -9.07 -10.74 9.74
CA HIS A 96 -9.53 -9.87 8.68
C HIS A 96 -8.46 -8.92 8.12
N HIS A 97 -7.29 -8.79 8.76
CA HIS A 97 -6.16 -7.98 8.26
C HIS A 97 -5.26 -8.82 7.34
N VAL A 98 -5.54 -8.81 6.05
CA VAL A 98 -4.83 -9.62 5.05
C VAL A 98 -4.26 -8.75 3.95
N GLY A 99 -2.94 -8.79 3.76
CA GLY A 99 -2.26 -8.07 2.67
C GLY A 99 -2.53 -6.57 2.69
N MET A 100 -2.94 -6.03 1.54
CA MET A 100 -3.48 -4.68 1.37
C MET A 100 -4.93 -4.79 0.91
N TRP A 101 -5.83 -4.10 1.61
CA TRP A 101 -7.27 -4.15 1.34
C TRP A 101 -7.91 -2.77 1.41
N PHE A 102 -9.17 -2.69 0.97
CA PHE A 102 -9.99 -1.48 1.00
C PHE A 102 -11.42 -1.85 1.42
N ASN A 103 -11.88 -1.31 2.54
CA ASN A 103 -13.24 -1.48 3.06
C ASN A 103 -13.49 -0.51 4.24
N TYR A 104 -14.68 -0.61 4.86
CA TYR A 104 -15.08 0.28 5.94
C TYR A 104 -15.92 -0.44 7.00
N GLU A 105 -15.81 0.00 8.27
CA GLU A 105 -16.48 -0.63 9.40
C GLU A 105 -18.01 -0.40 9.41
N ASN A 106 -18.49 0.77 8.95
CA ASN A 106 -19.91 1.11 9.12
C ASN A 106 -20.52 1.71 7.84
N VAL A 107 -21.13 0.85 7.02
CA VAL A 107 -21.85 1.22 5.80
C VAL A 107 -23.31 0.82 5.96
N ASN A 108 -24.22 1.79 6.21
CA ASN A 108 -25.62 1.53 6.57
C ASN A 108 -25.76 0.58 7.78
N GLY A 109 -24.87 0.65 8.77
CA GLY A 109 -24.86 -0.23 9.94
C GLY A 109 -24.26 -1.61 9.70
N ILE A 110 -23.69 -1.87 8.51
CA ILE A 110 -23.06 -3.14 8.15
C ILE A 110 -21.53 -2.98 8.22
N ASP A 111 -20.89 -3.92 8.89
CA ASP A 111 -19.44 -3.95 9.08
C ASP A 111 -18.75 -4.78 8.00
N PHE A 112 -18.01 -4.10 7.10
CA PHE A 112 -17.20 -4.75 6.07
C PHE A 112 -15.73 -4.93 6.51
N TRP A 113 -15.28 -4.19 7.54
CA TRP A 113 -13.89 -4.24 7.97
C TRP A 113 -13.57 -5.51 8.76
N ASN A 114 -14.35 -5.79 9.81
CA ASN A 114 -14.03 -6.85 10.76
C ASN A 114 -14.42 -8.26 10.30
N ASN A 115 -15.12 -8.40 9.16
CA ASN A 115 -15.60 -9.68 8.69
C ASN A 115 -14.47 -10.65 8.34
N SER A 116 -14.57 -11.88 8.87
CA SER A 116 -13.65 -13.00 8.66
C SER A 116 -14.29 -14.33 9.05
N GLU A 117 -13.62 -15.45 8.82
CA GLU A 117 -14.05 -16.78 9.26
C GLU A 117 -14.16 -16.93 10.79
N ALA A 118 -13.57 -16.01 11.57
CA ALA A 118 -13.64 -16.02 13.03
C ALA A 118 -14.91 -15.34 13.59
N ILE A 119 -15.77 -14.77 12.74
CA ILE A 119 -17.03 -14.15 13.18
C ILE A 119 -17.99 -15.21 13.70
N LYS A 120 -18.54 -14.95 14.89
CA LYS A 120 -19.53 -15.86 15.49
C LYS A 120 -20.84 -15.82 14.69
N PRO A 121 -21.56 -16.96 14.59
CA PRO A 121 -22.80 -17.03 13.79
C PRO A 121 -23.85 -15.97 14.15
N GLN A 122 -23.99 -15.61 15.43
CA GLN A 122 -24.95 -14.58 15.88
C GLN A 122 -24.60 -13.18 15.42
N ASP A 123 -23.32 -12.89 15.10
CA ASP A 123 -22.84 -11.59 14.63
C ASP A 123 -22.80 -11.51 13.10
N ALA A 124 -22.83 -12.63 12.40
CA ALA A 124 -22.78 -12.71 10.95
C ALA A 124 -23.82 -11.81 10.22
N PRO A 125 -25.06 -11.64 10.71
CA PRO A 125 -26.01 -10.73 10.06
C PRO A 125 -25.61 -9.25 10.02
N LYS A 126 -24.66 -8.84 10.86
CA LYS A 126 -24.09 -7.46 10.88
C LYS A 126 -22.92 -7.30 9.94
N MET A 127 -22.41 -8.39 9.36
CA MET A 127 -21.20 -8.39 8.54
C MET A 127 -21.52 -8.25 7.06
N GLY A 128 -20.75 -7.42 6.39
CA GLY A 128 -20.74 -7.27 4.94
C GLY A 128 -19.61 -8.05 4.29
N THR A 129 -19.77 -8.34 3.00
CA THR A 129 -18.77 -9.03 2.20
C THR A 129 -18.57 -8.30 0.89
N ILE A 130 -17.32 -8.13 0.45
CA ILE A 130 -16.99 -7.59 -0.86
C ILE A 130 -16.63 -8.75 -1.77
N ARG A 131 -17.35 -8.91 -2.88
CA ARG A 131 -17.14 -10.01 -3.83
C ARG A 131 -16.66 -9.49 -5.16
N HIS A 132 -15.52 -10.01 -5.60
CA HIS A 132 -15.04 -9.81 -6.97
C HIS A 132 -16.13 -10.25 -7.96
N ARG A 133 -16.35 -9.44 -8.99
CA ARG A 133 -17.35 -9.68 -10.03
C ARG A 133 -16.71 -9.95 -11.38
N SER A 134 -15.78 -9.10 -11.78
CA SER A 134 -15.13 -9.21 -13.10
C SER A 134 -13.78 -8.50 -13.14
N ILE A 135 -12.94 -8.95 -14.05
CA ILE A 135 -11.75 -8.25 -14.51
C ILE A 135 -12.16 -7.45 -15.75
N VAL A 136 -12.03 -6.12 -15.67
CA VAL A 136 -12.37 -5.19 -16.76
C VAL A 136 -11.18 -4.98 -17.68
N LEU A 137 -9.99 -4.84 -17.11
CA LEU A 137 -8.73 -4.66 -17.82
C LEU A 137 -7.60 -5.37 -17.08
N ALA A 138 -6.74 -6.06 -17.82
CA ALA A 138 -5.46 -6.56 -17.32
C ALA A 138 -4.42 -6.29 -18.41
N ARG A 139 -3.54 -5.31 -18.19
CA ARG A 139 -2.57 -4.85 -19.18
C ARG A 139 -1.20 -4.68 -18.54
N GLY A 140 -0.21 -5.37 -19.05
CA GLY A 140 1.20 -5.15 -18.77
C GLY A 140 1.82 -4.20 -19.80
N GLY A 141 2.99 -3.66 -19.50
CA GLY A 141 3.73 -2.79 -20.40
C GLY A 141 5.04 -2.29 -19.82
N PRO A 142 5.83 -1.54 -20.61
CA PRO A 142 7.03 -0.91 -20.11
C PRO A 142 6.68 0.25 -19.16
N GLY A 143 7.30 0.27 -17.98
CA GLY A 143 7.14 1.29 -16.96
C GLY A 143 5.84 1.27 -16.18
N GLU A 144 4.76 0.68 -16.71
CA GLU A 144 3.45 0.66 -16.07
C GLU A 144 2.64 -0.59 -16.43
N GLY A 145 1.92 -1.14 -15.42
CA GLY A 145 0.91 -2.18 -15.59
C GLY A 145 -0.41 -1.74 -14.96
N GLU A 146 -1.52 -2.13 -15.56
CA GLU A 146 -2.87 -1.79 -15.10
C GLU A 146 -3.72 -3.03 -14.89
N LEU A 147 -4.51 -2.97 -13.82
CA LEU A 147 -5.58 -3.93 -13.54
C LEU A 147 -6.83 -3.15 -13.13
N GLU A 148 -7.93 -3.34 -13.88
CA GLU A 148 -9.23 -2.81 -13.50
C GLU A 148 -10.17 -3.96 -13.16
N VAL A 149 -10.85 -3.84 -12.02
CA VAL A 149 -11.75 -4.86 -11.50
C VAL A 149 -13.04 -4.23 -10.98
N ASP A 150 -14.11 -5.00 -11.10
CA ASP A 150 -15.39 -4.70 -10.45
C ASP A 150 -15.63 -5.64 -9.27
N ALA A 151 -16.27 -5.11 -8.22
CA ALA A 151 -16.72 -5.87 -7.08
C ALA A 151 -18.04 -5.31 -6.53
N ASP A 152 -18.77 -6.14 -5.79
CA ASP A 152 -20.02 -5.75 -5.13
C ASP A 152 -19.87 -5.84 -3.61
N TRP A 153 -20.33 -4.79 -2.90
CA TRP A 153 -20.41 -4.76 -1.45
C TRP A 153 -21.79 -5.28 -1.03
N LEU A 154 -21.80 -6.46 -0.42
CA LEU A 154 -22.99 -7.25 -0.13
C LEU A 154 -23.28 -7.27 1.36
N THR A 155 -24.55 -7.07 1.73
CA THR A 155 -25.04 -7.41 3.06
C THR A 155 -25.01 -8.93 3.28
N TYR A 156 -25.24 -9.37 4.52
CA TYR A 156 -25.40 -10.79 4.83
C TYR A 156 -26.50 -11.46 4.00
N SER A 157 -27.62 -10.75 3.73
CA SER A 157 -28.74 -11.24 2.88
C SER A 157 -28.44 -11.16 1.37
N LYS A 158 -27.19 -10.87 0.98
CA LYS A 158 -26.73 -10.76 -0.43
C LYS A 158 -27.30 -9.58 -1.21
N LYS A 159 -27.89 -8.60 -0.52
CA LYS A 159 -28.28 -7.33 -1.16
C LYS A 159 -27.00 -6.53 -1.49
N VAL A 160 -26.91 -6.03 -2.72
CA VAL A 160 -25.83 -5.11 -3.14
C VAL A 160 -26.12 -3.71 -2.61
N LEU A 161 -25.22 -3.18 -1.77
CA LEU A 161 -25.27 -1.79 -1.29
C LEU A 161 -24.48 -0.85 -2.20
N LEU A 162 -23.27 -1.29 -2.58
CA LEU A 162 -22.35 -0.53 -3.40
C LEU A 162 -21.80 -1.40 -4.51
N GLN A 163 -21.60 -0.78 -5.66
CA GLN A 163 -20.74 -1.29 -6.74
C GLN A 163 -19.38 -0.60 -6.62
N GLU A 164 -18.33 -1.39 -6.64
CA GLU A 164 -16.94 -0.93 -6.62
C GLU A 164 -16.33 -1.13 -8.00
N HIS A 165 -15.74 -0.07 -8.54
CA HIS A 165 -14.79 -0.15 -9.66
C HIS A 165 -13.43 0.31 -9.16
N THR A 166 -12.42 -0.57 -9.27
CA THR A 166 -11.05 -0.26 -8.82
C THR A 166 -10.08 -0.40 -9.98
N ARG A 167 -9.31 0.66 -10.21
CA ARG A 167 -8.13 0.66 -11.08
C ARG A 167 -6.87 0.64 -10.22
N PHE A 168 -6.06 -0.38 -10.44
CA PHE A 168 -4.71 -0.46 -9.90
C PHE A 168 -3.71 -0.08 -10.98
N VAL A 169 -2.70 0.72 -10.61
CA VAL A 169 -1.57 1.04 -11.48
C VAL A 169 -0.29 0.62 -10.78
N PHE A 170 0.42 -0.31 -11.38
CA PHE A 170 1.65 -0.90 -10.84
C PHE A 170 2.86 -0.30 -11.53
N ARG A 171 3.86 0.13 -10.74
CA ARG A 171 5.15 0.60 -11.24
C ARG A 171 6.28 0.06 -10.38
N GLY A 172 7.47 0.02 -10.92
CA GLY A 172 8.65 -0.39 -10.17
C GLY A 172 9.92 0.09 -10.81
N GLY A 173 10.99 -0.13 -10.10
CA GLY A 173 12.37 0.14 -10.47
C GLY A 173 13.30 -0.74 -9.66
N PRO A 174 14.62 -0.55 -9.79
CA PRO A 174 15.61 -1.40 -9.12
C PRO A 174 15.47 -1.40 -7.58
N ASP A 175 14.98 -0.30 -6.99
CA ASP A 175 14.92 -0.12 -5.54
C ASP A 175 13.51 0.19 -5.01
N PHE A 176 12.47 0.19 -5.86
CA PHE A 176 11.11 0.45 -5.43
C PHE A 176 10.07 -0.37 -6.16
N ARG A 177 8.90 -0.48 -5.52
CA ARG A 177 7.63 -0.96 -6.08
C ARG A 177 6.54 0.01 -5.68
N SER A 178 5.59 0.30 -6.57
CA SER A 178 4.43 1.11 -6.22
C SER A 178 3.12 0.55 -6.77
N VAL A 179 2.07 0.85 -6.03
CA VAL A 179 0.70 0.57 -6.42
C VAL A 179 -0.13 1.82 -6.18
N ASP A 180 -0.75 2.34 -7.22
CA ASP A 180 -1.84 3.29 -7.09
C ASP A 180 -3.15 2.53 -7.05
N ARG A 181 -3.99 2.81 -6.08
CA ARG A 181 -5.35 2.32 -5.99
C ARG A 181 -6.31 3.48 -6.18
N ILE A 182 -7.09 3.44 -7.26
CA ILE A 182 -8.16 4.39 -7.56
C ILE A 182 -9.47 3.61 -7.48
N THR A 183 -10.27 3.85 -6.45
CA THR A 183 -11.51 3.11 -6.19
C THR A 183 -12.69 4.04 -6.25
N THR A 184 -13.64 3.76 -7.14
CA THR A 184 -14.94 4.43 -7.22
C THR A 184 -16.00 3.52 -6.63
N LEU A 185 -16.68 4.01 -5.59
CA LEU A 185 -17.84 3.37 -4.99
C LEU A 185 -19.10 4.07 -5.48
N ARG A 186 -20.08 3.31 -5.96
CA ARG A 186 -21.37 3.79 -6.44
C ARG A 186 -22.49 3.16 -5.63
N ALA A 187 -23.34 4.00 -5.02
CA ALA A 187 -24.56 3.54 -4.37
C ALA A 187 -25.51 2.93 -5.40
N THR A 188 -26.19 1.84 -5.05
CA THR A 188 -27.21 1.23 -5.89
C THR A 188 -28.55 2.00 -5.79
N ASP A 189 -29.65 1.33 -5.56
CA ASP A 189 -30.99 1.94 -5.59
C ASP A 189 -31.39 2.64 -4.28
N GLU A 190 -30.52 2.61 -3.27
CA GLU A 190 -30.77 3.25 -2.00
C GLU A 190 -29.65 4.20 -1.57
N LYS A 191 -29.97 5.08 -0.64
CA LYS A 191 -29.00 5.94 0.03
C LYS A 191 -28.02 5.09 0.84
N VAL A 192 -26.72 5.36 0.68
CA VAL A 192 -25.65 4.73 1.46
C VAL A 192 -24.98 5.76 2.35
N ILE A 193 -24.83 5.42 3.62
CA ILE A 193 -24.17 6.24 4.64
C ILE A 193 -22.96 5.49 5.17
N PHE A 194 -21.78 6.06 4.98
CA PHE A 194 -20.56 5.70 5.71
C PHE A 194 -20.60 6.51 7.01
N ALA A 195 -21.10 5.92 8.09
CA ALA A 195 -21.11 6.57 9.39
C ALA A 195 -19.70 6.65 9.95
N ASP A 196 -19.37 7.72 10.66
CA ASP A 196 -18.06 7.91 11.29
C ASP A 196 -17.66 6.69 12.12
N ALA A 197 -16.54 6.05 11.76
CA ALA A 197 -16.04 4.84 12.40
C ALA A 197 -14.52 4.79 12.43
N LYS A 198 -13.99 4.06 13.41
CA LYS A 198 -12.54 3.95 13.62
C LYS A 198 -11.84 3.20 12.50
N ASP A 199 -12.45 2.15 11.98
CA ASP A 199 -11.81 1.17 11.10
C ASP A 199 -12.21 1.37 9.62
N GLY A 200 -11.30 1.83 8.82
CA GLY A 200 -11.38 2.16 7.40
C GLY A 200 -10.06 2.73 6.93
N MET A 201 -9.91 3.17 5.73
CA MET A 201 -10.52 2.79 4.44
C MET A 201 -9.56 1.86 3.70
N LEU A 202 -8.28 2.32 3.55
CA LEU A 202 -7.18 1.54 2.99
C LEU A 202 -6.37 0.95 4.15
N GLY A 203 -6.22 -0.37 4.18
CA GLY A 203 -5.45 -1.07 5.21
C GLY A 203 -4.32 -1.92 4.62
N LEU A 204 -3.22 -1.99 5.35
CA LEU A 204 -2.08 -2.86 5.12
C LEU A 204 -1.70 -3.55 6.43
N ARG A 205 -1.44 -4.86 6.40
CA ARG A 205 -0.89 -5.58 7.55
C ARG A 205 0.52 -6.07 7.23
N VAL A 206 1.50 -5.57 8.00
CA VAL A 206 2.92 -5.85 7.76
C VAL A 206 3.43 -7.04 8.54
N VAL A 207 4.58 -7.56 8.10
CA VAL A 207 5.35 -8.63 8.77
C VAL A 207 5.84 -8.18 10.15
N ARG A 208 6.14 -9.18 11.00
CA ARG A 208 6.62 -8.96 12.38
C ARG A 208 7.80 -7.98 12.47
N ALA A 209 8.77 -8.05 11.57
CA ALA A 209 9.96 -7.20 11.59
C ALA A 209 9.65 -5.70 11.51
N LEU A 210 8.56 -5.33 10.84
CA LEU A 210 8.08 -3.95 10.70
C LEU A 210 7.03 -3.55 11.75
N GLU A 211 6.73 -4.41 12.73
CA GLU A 211 5.98 -4.00 13.91
C GLU A 211 6.85 -3.13 14.83
N MET A 212 6.23 -2.42 15.76
CA MET A 212 6.94 -1.73 16.84
C MET A 212 7.25 -2.71 17.97
N PRO A 213 8.39 -2.61 18.65
CA PRO A 213 8.67 -3.40 19.85
C PRO A 213 7.56 -3.28 20.90
N SER A 214 7.20 -4.40 21.53
CA SER A 214 6.12 -4.46 22.51
C SER A 214 6.45 -5.47 23.60
N ASP A 215 6.07 -5.17 24.85
CA ASP A 215 6.22 -6.08 26.01
C ASP A 215 4.93 -6.83 26.33
N LYS A 216 3.85 -6.59 25.57
CA LYS A 216 2.54 -7.21 25.82
C LYS A 216 2.54 -8.66 25.39
N ALA A 217 1.99 -9.54 26.25
CA ALA A 217 1.72 -10.92 25.88
C ALA A 217 0.77 -11.00 24.68
N GLU A 218 1.06 -11.91 23.75
CA GLU A 218 0.30 -12.05 22.50
C GLU A 218 0.30 -13.51 22.02
N VAL A 219 -0.53 -13.82 21.02
CA VAL A 219 -0.57 -15.12 20.38
C VAL A 219 0.19 -15.05 19.04
N PHE A 220 1.15 -15.94 18.88
CA PHE A 220 2.01 -16.05 17.70
C PHE A 220 1.94 -17.45 17.10
N THR A 221 2.29 -17.55 15.84
CA THR A 221 2.52 -18.85 15.18
C THR A 221 3.86 -19.42 15.68
N ASP A 222 3.85 -20.61 16.25
CA ASP A 222 5.05 -21.34 16.67
C ASP A 222 5.79 -21.97 15.47
N ALA A 223 6.95 -22.58 15.71
CA ALA A 223 7.74 -23.25 14.68
C ALA A 223 7.00 -24.42 14.01
N GLY A 224 6.00 -25.00 14.68
CA GLY A 224 5.13 -26.05 14.16
C GLY A 224 3.88 -25.53 13.43
N GLY A 225 3.74 -24.21 13.23
CA GLY A 225 2.60 -23.59 12.55
C GLY A 225 1.35 -23.42 13.41
N ARG A 226 1.44 -23.62 14.74
CA ARG A 226 0.29 -23.54 15.65
C ARG A 226 0.25 -22.22 16.39
N ALA A 227 -0.96 -21.73 16.71
CA ALA A 227 -1.17 -20.57 17.54
C ALA A 227 -0.74 -20.85 19.00
N THR A 228 0.21 -20.09 19.53
CA THR A 228 0.77 -20.27 20.87
C THR A 228 0.87 -18.93 21.60
N THR A 229 0.41 -18.88 22.84
CA THR A 229 0.53 -17.68 23.67
C THR A 229 1.97 -17.48 24.14
N VAL A 230 2.50 -16.28 23.87
CA VAL A 230 3.84 -15.86 24.28
C VAL A 230 3.71 -14.76 25.32
N ALA A 231 4.09 -15.07 26.56
CA ALA A 231 3.93 -14.17 27.71
C ALA A 231 4.94 -12.99 27.66
N LYS A 232 6.14 -13.23 27.15
CA LYS A 232 7.18 -12.22 26.95
C LYS A 232 7.65 -12.27 25.51
N LEU A 233 7.52 -11.13 24.82
CA LEU A 233 7.89 -11.07 23.40
C LEU A 233 9.39 -10.99 23.21
N ASP A 234 9.90 -11.76 22.26
CA ASP A 234 11.18 -11.51 21.63
C ASP A 234 10.99 -10.39 20.61
N ASN A 235 11.64 -9.25 20.86
CA ASN A 235 11.64 -8.11 19.94
C ASN A 235 12.90 -8.08 19.04
N SER A 236 13.68 -9.16 19.02
CA SER A 236 14.84 -9.28 18.13
C SER A 236 14.41 -9.12 16.67
N GLY A 237 15.01 -8.16 15.96
CA GLY A 237 14.65 -7.83 14.58
C GLY A 237 13.34 -7.06 14.39
N VAL A 238 12.62 -6.71 15.47
CA VAL A 238 11.41 -5.89 15.42
C VAL A 238 11.80 -4.43 15.57
N ASN A 239 11.58 -3.62 14.52
CA ASN A 239 12.18 -2.29 14.46
C ASN A 239 11.36 -1.27 13.65
N GLY A 240 10.09 -1.53 13.36
CA GLY A 240 9.23 -0.63 12.60
C GLY A 240 8.99 0.70 13.30
N VAL A 241 9.04 1.80 12.56
CA VAL A 241 8.79 3.15 13.05
C VAL A 241 7.93 3.92 12.08
N TYR A 242 6.77 4.40 12.55
CA TYR A 242 5.93 5.31 11.78
C TYR A 242 6.46 6.74 11.82
N LEU A 243 6.24 7.48 10.71
CA LEU A 243 6.51 8.92 10.60
C LEU A 243 5.50 9.55 9.63
N THR A 244 4.74 10.53 10.11
CA THR A 244 3.77 11.25 9.28
C THR A 244 4.36 12.52 8.68
N SER A 245 3.69 13.10 7.67
CA SER A 245 4.01 14.40 7.09
C SER A 245 4.05 15.55 8.10
N GLU A 246 3.42 15.37 9.26
CA GLU A 246 3.37 16.32 10.36
C GLU A 246 4.39 15.98 11.47
N ALA A 247 5.44 15.21 11.11
CA ALA A 247 6.53 14.78 11.99
C ALA A 247 6.07 13.98 13.24
N ARG A 248 4.88 13.37 13.20
CA ARG A 248 4.44 12.47 14.27
C ARG A 248 5.12 11.12 14.11
N LYS A 249 5.80 10.66 15.18
CA LYS A 249 6.66 9.48 15.11
C LYS A 249 6.16 8.37 16.04
N GLY A 250 6.32 7.12 15.60
CA GLY A 250 5.99 5.93 16.39
C GLY A 250 4.50 5.90 16.76
N GLU A 251 4.17 5.62 18.01
CA GLU A 251 2.78 5.58 18.49
C GLU A 251 2.05 6.92 18.34
N ALA A 252 2.78 8.05 18.35
CA ALA A 252 2.18 9.36 18.15
C ALA A 252 1.65 9.60 16.72
N ALA A 253 1.92 8.71 15.77
CA ALA A 253 1.31 8.75 14.45
C ALA A 253 -0.17 8.35 14.48
N TRP A 254 -0.57 7.47 15.43
CA TRP A 254 -1.96 7.03 15.57
C TRP A 254 -2.92 8.20 15.83
N GLY A 255 -4.01 8.24 15.08
CA GLY A 255 -5.07 9.24 15.24
C GLY A 255 -4.65 10.66 14.85
N THR A 256 -3.53 10.84 14.15
CA THR A 256 -3.12 12.15 13.62
C THR A 256 -3.41 12.25 12.13
N ARG A 257 -3.68 13.47 11.66
CA ARG A 257 -3.88 13.75 10.24
C ARG A 257 -2.54 13.96 9.54
N GLY A 258 -2.51 13.64 8.26
CA GLY A 258 -1.32 13.87 7.44
C GLY A 258 -1.54 13.40 6.01
N ARG A 259 -0.88 14.07 5.06
CA ARG A 259 -1.01 13.76 3.62
C ARG A 259 -0.24 12.50 3.21
N TRP A 260 0.75 12.11 3.99
CA TRP A 260 1.47 10.84 3.85
C TRP A 260 1.93 10.33 5.22
N CYS A 261 2.15 9.03 5.28
CA CYS A 261 2.78 8.37 6.42
C CYS A 261 3.74 7.30 5.92
N ASN A 262 4.91 7.22 6.54
CA ASN A 262 5.92 6.18 6.33
C ASN A 262 5.88 5.17 7.47
N LEU A 263 6.12 3.91 7.15
CA LEU A 263 6.54 2.87 8.08
C LEU A 263 7.92 2.39 7.62
N SER A 264 8.95 2.70 8.38
CA SER A 264 10.33 2.36 8.05
C SER A 264 10.92 1.38 9.05
N GLY A 265 11.79 0.48 8.56
CA GLY A 265 12.50 -0.50 9.38
C GLY A 265 13.42 -1.36 8.53
N LYS A 266 13.85 -2.51 9.09
CA LYS A 266 14.63 -3.52 8.38
C LYS A 266 13.94 -4.88 8.46
N ILE A 267 14.02 -5.64 7.37
CA ILE A 267 13.63 -7.05 7.33
C ILE A 267 14.90 -7.84 7.03
N GLY A 268 15.44 -8.52 8.04
CA GLY A 268 16.83 -8.97 7.97
C GLY A 268 17.78 -7.79 7.81
N ASP A 269 18.62 -7.81 6.77
CA ASP A 269 19.55 -6.72 6.47
C ASP A 269 18.99 -5.68 5.49
N GLU A 270 17.82 -5.94 4.91
CA GLU A 270 17.19 -5.03 3.95
C GLU A 270 16.50 -3.86 4.64
N PRO A 271 16.93 -2.60 4.42
CA PRO A 271 16.17 -1.43 4.84
C PRO A 271 14.91 -1.31 3.98
N VAL A 272 13.79 -1.06 4.61
CA VAL A 272 12.49 -0.95 3.94
C VAL A 272 11.76 0.28 4.44
N THR A 273 11.17 1.04 3.51
CA THR A 273 10.14 2.04 3.82
C THR A 273 8.89 1.74 3.02
N ILE A 274 7.76 1.69 3.72
CA ILE A 274 6.42 1.65 3.12
C ILE A 274 5.80 3.01 3.34
N SER A 275 5.48 3.73 2.26
CA SER A 275 4.80 5.02 2.32
C SER A 275 3.37 4.86 1.79
N ILE A 276 2.39 5.40 2.50
CA ILE A 276 1.02 5.56 2.01
C ILE A 276 0.78 7.05 1.76
N PHE A 277 0.33 7.39 0.55
CA PHE A 277 -0.03 8.75 0.14
C PHE A 277 -1.54 8.87 0.01
N ASP A 278 -2.08 9.93 0.58
CA ASP A 278 -3.49 10.31 0.52
C ASP A 278 -3.68 11.43 -0.52
N ASP A 279 -4.59 11.23 -1.47
CA ASP A 279 -4.83 12.21 -2.54
C ASP A 279 -5.66 13.40 -2.01
N PRO A 280 -5.32 14.64 -2.39
CA PRO A 280 -6.07 15.83 -1.97
C PRO A 280 -7.56 15.83 -2.34
N SER A 281 -7.96 15.06 -3.35
CA SER A 281 -9.37 14.92 -3.76
C SER A 281 -10.18 13.94 -2.91
N ASN A 282 -9.53 13.19 -2.02
CA ASN A 282 -10.23 12.22 -1.16
C ASN A 282 -11.15 12.94 -0.16
N PRO A 283 -12.36 12.41 0.08
CA PRO A 283 -13.18 12.85 1.20
C PRO A 283 -12.39 12.81 2.52
N GLY A 284 -12.50 13.85 3.34
CA GLY A 284 -11.82 13.90 4.64
C GLY A 284 -10.30 14.11 4.57
N PHE A 285 -9.76 14.52 3.41
CA PHE A 285 -8.32 14.85 3.28
C PHE A 285 -7.90 16.02 4.21
N PRO A 286 -6.68 15.97 4.78
CA PRO A 286 -5.79 14.82 4.86
C PRO A 286 -6.32 13.76 5.83
N THR A 287 -6.05 12.49 5.50
CA THR A 287 -6.57 11.33 6.23
C THR A 287 -6.09 11.29 7.68
N TYR A 288 -6.81 10.57 8.55
CA TYR A 288 -6.29 10.10 9.83
C TYR A 288 -5.51 8.80 9.64
N TRP A 289 -4.37 8.69 10.33
CA TRP A 289 -3.54 7.49 10.31
C TRP A 289 -3.95 6.52 11.40
N HIS A 290 -4.53 5.38 11.02
CA HIS A 290 -4.74 4.26 11.93
C HIS A 290 -3.49 3.36 11.92
N ALA A 291 -2.37 3.95 12.39
CA ALA A 291 -1.05 3.32 12.45
C ALA A 291 -0.85 2.68 13.82
N ARG A 292 -0.78 1.34 13.89
CA ARG A 292 -0.72 0.60 15.15
C ARG A 292 0.57 -0.18 15.28
N GLY A 293 1.17 -0.17 16.46
CA GLY A 293 2.43 -0.86 16.75
C GLY A 293 2.44 -2.35 16.43
N TYR A 294 1.28 -3.01 16.41
CA TYR A 294 1.12 -4.41 16.02
C TYR A 294 1.09 -4.63 14.49
N GLY A 295 1.46 -3.65 13.69
CA GLY A 295 1.64 -3.78 12.24
C GLY A 295 0.39 -3.51 11.39
N LEU A 296 -0.68 -2.90 11.94
CA LEU A 296 -1.73 -2.30 11.12
C LEU A 296 -1.29 -0.92 10.67
N PHE A 297 -1.30 -0.71 9.36
CA PHE A 297 -1.01 0.57 8.74
C PHE A 297 -2.17 0.95 7.82
N ALA A 298 -3.03 1.87 8.28
CA ALA A 298 -4.24 2.22 7.57
C ALA A 298 -4.46 3.73 7.48
N ALA A 299 -5.06 4.16 6.35
CA ALA A 299 -5.54 5.50 6.09
C ALA A 299 -7.07 5.52 6.26
N ASN A 300 -7.58 6.23 7.27
CA ASN A 300 -9.01 6.37 7.52
C ASN A 300 -9.45 7.84 7.42
N PRO A 301 -9.94 8.30 6.28
CA PRO A 301 -10.37 9.68 6.11
C PRO A 301 -11.72 10.00 6.78
N LEU A 302 -12.49 8.98 7.20
CA LEU A 302 -13.86 9.10 7.74
C LEU A 302 -13.95 8.80 9.26
N GLY A 303 -12.82 8.68 9.97
CA GLY A 303 -12.77 8.35 11.40
C GLY A 303 -12.64 9.58 12.30
N GLU A 304 -13.25 10.71 11.98
CA GLU A 304 -13.02 11.97 12.69
C GLU A 304 -13.43 11.93 14.16
N ARG A 305 -14.54 11.30 14.48
CA ARG A 305 -15.10 11.27 15.85
C ARG A 305 -14.12 10.62 16.84
N ILE A 306 -13.61 9.43 16.51
CA ILE A 306 -12.70 8.72 17.41
C ILE A 306 -11.34 9.40 17.49
N PHE A 307 -10.79 9.87 16.36
CA PHE A 307 -9.45 10.45 16.31
C PHE A 307 -9.41 11.89 16.83
N SER A 308 -10.53 12.63 16.78
CA SER A 308 -10.65 13.97 17.38
C SER A 308 -11.12 13.95 18.84
N ASN A 309 -11.26 12.77 19.47
CA ASN A 309 -11.87 12.61 20.80
C ASN A 309 -13.29 13.22 20.88
N GLY A 310 -14.10 12.98 19.86
CA GLY A 310 -15.50 13.40 19.79
C GLY A 310 -15.73 14.88 19.45
N LYS A 311 -14.67 15.62 19.06
CA LYS A 311 -14.78 17.05 18.72
C LYS A 311 -15.33 17.30 17.32
N GLN A 312 -15.12 16.34 16.42
CA GLN A 312 -15.55 16.39 15.02
C GLN A 312 -16.21 15.07 14.65
N GLU A 313 -17.04 15.07 13.63
CA GLU A 313 -17.67 13.89 13.09
C GLU A 313 -17.86 14.09 11.58
N LEU A 314 -17.53 13.07 10.81
CA LEU A 314 -17.71 13.05 9.36
C LEU A 314 -18.47 11.79 8.96
N SER A 315 -19.67 11.98 8.43
CA SER A 315 -20.43 10.91 7.77
C SER A 315 -20.54 11.20 6.29
N LEU A 316 -20.02 10.30 5.46
CA LEU A 316 -20.14 10.41 4.01
C LEU A 316 -21.46 9.79 3.55
N THR A 317 -22.27 10.55 2.84
CA THR A 317 -23.56 10.07 2.31
C THR A 317 -23.55 10.08 0.79
N LEU A 318 -23.97 8.97 0.19
CA LEU A 318 -24.23 8.84 -1.24
C LEU A 318 -25.73 8.68 -1.46
N ALA A 319 -26.33 9.56 -2.27
CA ALA A 319 -27.67 9.36 -2.79
C ALA A 319 -27.71 8.13 -3.72
N PRO A 320 -28.91 7.56 -4.03
CA PRO A 320 -29.01 6.50 -5.04
C PRO A 320 -28.27 6.89 -6.31
N HIS A 321 -27.45 5.96 -6.83
CA HIS A 321 -26.60 6.08 -8.02
C HIS A 321 -25.48 7.13 -7.94
N GLN A 322 -25.31 7.84 -6.84
CA GLN A 322 -24.16 8.72 -6.61
C GLN A 322 -22.89 7.92 -6.37
N SER A 323 -21.77 8.48 -6.79
CA SER A 323 -20.44 7.87 -6.64
C SER A 323 -19.49 8.74 -5.83
N VAL A 324 -18.50 8.11 -5.24
CA VAL A 324 -17.34 8.74 -4.61
C VAL A 324 -16.07 8.00 -5.04
N THR A 325 -14.99 8.72 -5.25
CA THR A 325 -13.69 8.11 -5.62
C THR A 325 -12.67 8.38 -4.53
N PHE A 326 -11.88 7.35 -4.21
CA PHE A 326 -10.72 7.41 -3.32
C PHE A 326 -9.47 7.07 -4.10
N ARG A 327 -8.38 7.81 -3.87
CA ARG A 327 -7.09 7.60 -4.51
C ARG A 327 -5.97 7.52 -3.47
N TYR A 328 -5.16 6.47 -3.55
CA TYR A 328 -4.02 6.25 -2.68
C TYR A 328 -2.86 5.70 -3.48
N ARG A 329 -1.64 6.04 -3.07
CA ARG A 329 -0.42 5.33 -3.51
C ARG A 329 0.21 4.62 -2.34
N ILE A 330 0.62 3.37 -2.56
CA ILE A 330 1.55 2.66 -1.71
C ILE A 330 2.88 2.59 -2.45
N LEU A 331 3.92 3.17 -1.83
CA LEU A 331 5.29 3.12 -2.32
C LEU A 331 6.11 2.28 -1.36
N ILE A 332 6.80 1.26 -1.87
CA ILE A 332 7.67 0.35 -1.13
C ILE A 332 9.09 0.55 -1.63
N SER A 333 9.96 1.12 -0.80
CA SER A 333 11.36 1.40 -1.14
C SER A 333 12.28 0.46 -0.37
N SER A 334 13.34 -0.04 -1.04
CA SER A 334 14.42 -0.84 -0.42
C SER A 334 15.48 0.06 0.24
N GLU A 335 15.02 1.13 0.91
CA GLU A 335 15.83 2.11 1.64
C GLU A 335 15.03 2.73 2.79
N ILE A 336 15.71 3.43 3.70
CA ILE A 336 15.05 4.28 4.69
C ILE A 336 14.83 5.66 4.05
N ALA A 337 13.59 5.93 3.66
CA ALA A 337 13.25 7.18 3.00
C ALA A 337 13.36 8.39 3.95
N SER A 338 13.96 9.49 3.47
CA SER A 338 13.94 10.76 4.18
C SER A 338 12.57 11.44 4.05
N PRO A 339 12.18 12.32 5.00
CA PRO A 339 10.96 13.11 4.87
C PRO A 339 10.89 13.93 3.58
N GLU A 340 12.02 14.50 3.17
CA GLU A 340 12.13 15.31 1.95
C GLU A 340 11.94 14.45 0.69
N GLY A 341 12.52 13.23 0.66
CA GLY A 341 12.36 12.28 -0.42
C GLY A 341 10.91 11.81 -0.51
N THR A 342 10.28 11.50 0.63
CA THR A 342 8.86 11.13 0.69
C THR A 342 7.96 12.27 0.21
N GLU A 343 8.24 13.50 0.62
CA GLU A 343 7.48 14.69 0.18
C GLU A 343 7.61 14.94 -1.32
N ALA A 344 8.80 14.73 -1.90
CA ALA A 344 9.00 14.83 -3.34
C ALA A 344 8.20 13.76 -4.10
N ALA A 345 8.22 12.51 -3.63
CA ALA A 345 7.44 11.40 -4.19
C ALA A 345 5.91 11.63 -4.05
N TYR A 346 5.46 12.20 -2.93
CA TYR A 346 4.08 12.60 -2.74
C TYR A 346 3.64 13.67 -3.75
N LYS A 347 4.43 14.72 -3.94
CA LYS A 347 4.13 15.78 -4.94
C LYS A 347 4.05 15.22 -6.36
N ALA A 348 4.93 14.27 -6.71
CA ALA A 348 4.88 13.61 -8.01
C ALA A 348 3.60 12.74 -8.16
N PHE A 349 3.15 12.09 -7.08
CA PHE A 349 1.88 11.37 -7.07
C PHE A 349 0.69 12.31 -7.35
N VAL A 350 0.58 13.41 -6.61
CA VAL A 350 -0.52 14.37 -6.77
C VAL A 350 -0.52 14.99 -8.18
N ALA A 351 0.65 15.33 -8.71
CA ALA A 351 0.77 15.91 -10.06
C ALA A 351 0.34 14.93 -11.17
N GLY A 352 0.41 13.63 -10.93
CA GLY A 352 -0.02 12.59 -11.87
C GLY A 352 -1.54 12.42 -11.97
N TYR A 353 -2.32 13.04 -11.07
CA TYR A 353 -3.79 12.97 -11.02
C TYR A 353 -4.38 14.38 -10.82
N PRO A 354 -4.32 15.25 -11.86
CA PRO A 354 -4.84 16.62 -11.79
C PRO A 354 -6.36 16.68 -11.64
#